data_10065404f35c7cbd0c4dce730c9764e0
#
_entry.id   10065404f35c7cbd0c4dce730c9764e0
#
_cell.length_a   1.000
_cell.length_b   1.000
_cell.length_c   1.000
_cell.angle_alpha   90.00
_cell.angle_beta   90.00
_cell.angle_gamma   90.00
#
_symmetry.space_group_name_H-M   'P 1'
#
loop_
_entity.id
_entity.type
_entity.pdbx_description
1 polymer ?
#
loop_
_entity_poly.entity_id
_entity_poly.type
_entity_poly.pdbx_seq_one_letter_code
_entity_poly.pdbx_strand_id
1 'polypeptide(L)'
;MPLHLKTAPTKTFADTAQQDVAERVRGIIGDIRENGDVAVRRYAEQFDDWSRDSYRLSDEEITEIIGTLDAQVITDIEFVQSQVRRFAQAQRDSLVDIEVETLPGVFLGQKHVPVQAAGAYIPGGKYPLTASAHMTIITAKVCLLYTSPSPRDVEESRMPSSA
;
A
#
# COMPACT_ATOMS: atom_id res chain seq x y z
N MET A 1 2.66 -4.97 41.41
CA MET A 1 1.41 -5.31 40.73
C MET A 1 1.32 -4.49 39.44
N PRO A 2 1.10 -5.07 38.28
CA PRO A 2 0.89 -4.29 37.04
C PRO A 2 -0.42 -3.51 37.17
N LEU A 3 -0.37 -2.22 36.84
CA LEU A 3 -1.53 -1.34 36.80
C LEU A 3 -2.26 -1.52 35.48
N HIS A 4 -3.48 -2.04 35.50
CA HIS A 4 -4.32 -2.13 34.30
C HIS A 4 -4.99 -0.78 34.06
N LEU A 5 -4.48 -0.04 33.07
CA LEU A 5 -5.01 1.28 32.70
C LEU A 5 -6.28 1.20 31.83
N LYS A 6 -6.58 0.04 31.25
CA LYS A 6 -7.77 -0.16 30.40
C LYS A 6 -8.17 -1.62 30.41
N THR A 7 -9.44 -1.90 30.65
CA THR A 7 -10.05 -3.23 30.50
C THR A 7 -10.77 -3.29 29.15
N ALA A 8 -10.60 -4.40 28.43
CA ALA A 8 -11.34 -4.63 27.20
C ALA A 8 -12.85 -4.73 27.51
N PRO A 9 -13.73 -4.13 26.69
CA PRO A 9 -15.18 -4.32 26.85
C PRO A 9 -15.54 -5.78 26.68
N THR A 10 -16.54 -6.24 27.42
CA THR A 10 -17.04 -7.61 27.38
C THR A 10 -17.55 -7.92 25.95
N LYS A 11 -17.21 -9.09 25.44
CA LYS A 11 -17.34 -9.53 24.03
C LYS A 11 -18.69 -9.33 23.30
N THR A 12 -19.77 -9.09 23.99
CA THR A 12 -21.14 -9.09 23.45
C THR A 12 -21.48 -7.93 22.47
N PHE A 13 -20.83 -6.76 22.58
CA PHE A 13 -21.06 -5.65 21.65
C PHE A 13 -20.09 -5.64 20.45
N ALA A 14 -18.93 -6.28 20.57
CA ALA A 14 -17.94 -6.36 19.52
C ALA A 14 -18.31 -7.38 18.43
N ASP A 15 -19.00 -8.45 18.78
CA ASP A 15 -19.34 -9.54 17.83
C ASP A 15 -20.43 -9.15 16.84
N THR A 16 -21.48 -8.44 17.28
CA THR A 16 -22.55 -7.96 16.39
C THR A 16 -22.04 -6.87 15.43
N ALA A 17 -21.28 -5.89 15.93
CA ALA A 17 -20.71 -4.83 15.09
C ALA A 17 -19.69 -5.39 14.05
N GLN A 18 -18.93 -6.42 14.40
CA GLN A 18 -18.03 -7.09 13.46
C GLN A 18 -18.79 -7.92 12.41
N GLN A 19 -19.90 -8.55 12.78
CA GLN A 19 -20.76 -9.31 11.85
C GLN A 19 -21.41 -8.38 10.84
N ASP A 20 -21.97 -7.24 11.28
CA ASP A 20 -22.57 -6.23 10.41
C ASP A 20 -21.56 -5.65 9.41
N VAL A 21 -20.34 -5.36 9.85
CA VAL A 21 -19.26 -4.90 8.97
C VAL A 21 -18.87 -5.99 7.97
N ALA A 22 -18.73 -7.23 8.40
CA ALA A 22 -18.38 -8.34 7.53
C ALA A 22 -19.46 -8.61 6.46
N GLU A 23 -20.73 -8.52 6.82
CA GLU A 23 -21.84 -8.64 5.87
C GLU A 23 -21.83 -7.51 4.84
N ARG A 24 -21.68 -6.28 5.30
CA ARG A 24 -21.59 -5.11 4.42
C ARG A 24 -20.43 -5.23 3.43
N VAL A 25 -19.26 -5.63 3.90
CA VAL A 25 -18.07 -5.82 3.03
C VAL A 25 -18.31 -6.94 2.03
N ARG A 26 -18.91 -8.07 2.44
CA ARG A 26 -19.27 -9.17 1.50
C ARG A 26 -20.25 -8.70 0.43
N GLY A 27 -21.23 -7.88 0.80
CA GLY A 27 -22.18 -7.29 -0.14
C GLY A 27 -21.47 -6.40 -1.18
N ILE A 28 -20.58 -5.52 -0.74
CA ILE A 28 -19.80 -4.67 -1.63
C ILE A 28 -18.93 -5.49 -2.58
N ILE A 29 -18.22 -6.50 -2.06
CA ILE A 29 -17.37 -7.38 -2.88
C ILE A 29 -18.20 -8.18 -3.88
N GLY A 30 -19.36 -8.69 -3.47
CA GLY A 30 -20.30 -9.40 -4.35
C GLY A 30 -20.76 -8.52 -5.50
N ASP A 31 -21.19 -7.32 -5.19
CA ASP A 31 -21.64 -6.34 -6.17
C ASP A 31 -20.53 -5.93 -7.16
N ILE A 32 -19.32 -5.71 -6.67
CA ILE A 32 -18.18 -5.40 -7.56
C ILE A 32 -17.84 -6.60 -8.47
N ARG A 33 -17.97 -7.83 -7.98
CA ARG A 33 -17.75 -9.03 -8.81
C ARG A 33 -18.78 -9.15 -9.94
N GLU A 34 -20.03 -8.78 -9.68
CA GLU A 34 -21.11 -8.86 -10.66
C GLU A 34 -21.11 -7.70 -11.63
N ASN A 35 -20.87 -6.48 -11.15
CA ASN A 35 -21.06 -5.25 -11.90
C ASN A 35 -19.75 -4.50 -12.25
N GLY A 36 -18.59 -5.01 -11.82
CA GLY A 36 -17.27 -4.46 -12.15
C GLY A 36 -17.13 -2.97 -11.83
N ASP A 37 -16.56 -2.22 -12.76
CA ASP A 37 -16.26 -0.79 -12.59
C ASP A 37 -17.50 0.08 -12.34
N VAL A 38 -18.68 -0.35 -12.79
CA VAL A 38 -19.94 0.39 -12.53
C VAL A 38 -20.23 0.41 -11.03
N ALA A 39 -20.07 -0.72 -10.34
CA ALA A 39 -20.21 -0.79 -8.89
C ALA A 39 -19.12 0.01 -8.18
N VAL A 40 -17.87 -0.07 -8.63
CA VAL A 40 -16.75 0.70 -8.07
C VAL A 40 -17.02 2.19 -8.15
N ARG A 41 -17.48 2.72 -9.29
CA ARG A 41 -17.82 4.13 -9.46
C ARG A 41 -18.92 4.58 -8.49
N ARG A 42 -19.96 3.77 -8.35
CA ARG A 42 -21.06 4.07 -7.41
C ARG A 42 -20.56 4.13 -5.95
N TYR A 43 -19.70 3.20 -5.55
CA TYR A 43 -19.13 3.22 -4.20
C TYR A 43 -18.13 4.35 -4.01
N ALA A 44 -17.33 4.71 -5.01
CA ALA A 44 -16.43 5.85 -4.96
C ALA A 44 -17.20 7.18 -4.78
N GLU A 45 -18.30 7.35 -5.51
CA GLU A 45 -19.18 8.51 -5.32
C GLU A 45 -19.83 8.52 -3.94
N GLN A 46 -20.35 7.37 -3.50
CA GLN A 46 -21.07 7.25 -2.23
C GLN A 46 -20.19 7.46 -0.98
N PHE A 47 -18.93 7.00 -1.00
CA PHE A 47 -18.08 6.98 0.18
C PHE A 47 -16.98 8.04 0.17
N ASP A 48 -16.55 8.46 -1.02
CA ASP A 48 -15.39 9.33 -1.21
C ASP A 48 -15.72 10.62 -1.97
N ASP A 49 -17.01 10.84 -2.34
CA ASP A 49 -17.45 11.95 -3.21
C ASP A 49 -16.67 12.03 -4.53
N TRP A 50 -16.19 10.87 -5.02
CA TRP A 50 -15.39 10.79 -6.23
C TRP A 50 -16.25 10.43 -7.44
N SER A 51 -16.48 11.40 -8.30
CA SER A 51 -17.34 11.27 -9.50
C SER A 51 -16.59 11.44 -10.83
N ARG A 52 -15.24 11.41 -10.80
CA ARG A 52 -14.42 11.58 -11.99
C ARG A 52 -14.42 10.34 -12.89
N ASP A 53 -14.21 10.53 -14.18
CA ASP A 53 -14.16 9.45 -15.17
C ASP A 53 -12.93 8.53 -14.99
N SER A 54 -11.82 9.06 -14.47
CA SER A 54 -10.59 8.34 -14.21
C SER A 54 -10.26 8.31 -12.73
N TYR A 55 -9.85 7.15 -12.23
CA TYR A 55 -9.24 7.03 -10.90
C TYR A 55 -7.77 7.43 -10.87
N ARG A 56 -7.14 7.49 -12.03
CA ARG A 56 -5.74 7.92 -12.16
C ARG A 56 -5.68 9.42 -12.37
N LEU A 57 -4.84 10.08 -11.59
CA LEU A 57 -4.45 11.47 -11.83
C LEU A 57 -3.47 11.52 -13.01
N SER A 58 -3.60 12.55 -13.87
CA SER A 58 -2.60 12.80 -14.90
C SER A 58 -1.34 13.46 -14.32
N ASP A 59 -0.26 13.45 -15.07
CA ASP A 59 1.00 14.05 -14.66
C ASP A 59 0.86 15.58 -14.54
N GLU A 60 0.00 16.19 -15.38
CA GLU A 60 -0.33 17.60 -15.31
C GLU A 60 -1.07 17.94 -14.03
N GLU A 61 -2.08 17.15 -13.66
CA GLU A 61 -2.83 17.32 -12.41
C GLU A 61 -1.93 17.17 -11.19
N ILE A 62 -1.03 16.19 -11.21
CA ILE A 62 -0.05 15.98 -10.13
C ILE A 62 0.87 17.19 -10.02
N THR A 63 1.34 17.71 -11.15
CA THR A 63 2.23 18.88 -11.19
C THR A 63 1.51 20.14 -10.66
N GLU A 64 0.25 20.33 -11.04
CA GLU A 64 -0.57 21.43 -10.55
C GLU A 64 -0.77 21.35 -9.03
N ILE A 65 -1.14 20.17 -8.52
CA ILE A 65 -1.32 19.93 -7.07
C ILE A 65 -0.02 20.21 -6.32
N ILE A 66 1.11 19.72 -6.79
CA ILE A 66 2.42 19.98 -6.18
C ILE A 66 2.71 21.49 -6.17
N GLY A 67 2.38 22.19 -7.24
CA GLY A 67 2.56 23.64 -7.34
C GLY A 67 1.73 24.48 -6.35
N THR A 68 0.69 23.90 -5.75
CA THR A 68 -0.12 24.56 -4.70
C THR A 68 0.49 24.44 -3.31
N LEU A 69 1.49 23.58 -3.12
CA LEU A 69 2.08 23.33 -1.81
C LEU A 69 3.16 24.37 -1.48
N ASP A 70 3.25 24.71 -0.19
CA ASP A 70 4.34 25.53 0.32
C ASP A 70 5.69 24.83 0.12
N ALA A 71 6.73 25.58 -0.24
CA ALA A 71 8.07 25.06 -0.46
C ALA A 71 8.65 24.36 0.78
N GLN A 72 8.28 24.81 1.98
CA GLN A 72 8.70 24.15 3.22
C GLN A 72 8.07 22.76 3.35
N VAL A 73 6.79 22.60 2.97
CA VAL A 73 6.11 21.30 2.97
C VAL A 73 6.80 20.32 2.02
N ILE A 74 7.21 20.77 0.84
CA ILE A 74 7.98 19.94 -0.11
C ILE A 74 9.30 19.50 0.51
N THR A 75 10.04 20.43 1.12
CA THR A 75 11.31 20.13 1.79
C THR A 75 11.14 19.11 2.92
N ASP A 76 10.10 19.25 3.72
CA ASP A 76 9.79 18.33 4.83
C ASP A 76 9.43 16.92 4.29
N ILE A 77 8.66 16.84 3.21
CA ILE A 77 8.33 15.59 2.53
C ILE A 77 9.61 14.90 2.01
N GLU A 78 10.48 15.62 1.33
CA GLU A 78 11.74 15.09 0.82
C GLU A 78 12.65 14.60 1.94
N PHE A 79 12.72 15.35 3.04
CA PHE A 79 13.44 14.90 4.24
C PHE A 79 12.90 13.59 4.78
N VAL A 80 11.58 13.48 5.00
CA VAL A 80 10.95 12.25 5.49
C VAL A 80 11.20 11.09 4.54
N GLN A 81 11.04 11.31 3.24
CA GLN A 81 11.31 10.30 2.22
C GLN A 81 12.76 9.80 2.26
N SER A 82 13.71 10.70 2.47
CA SER A 82 15.12 10.36 2.58
C SER A 82 15.42 9.44 3.77
N GLN A 83 14.79 9.72 4.94
CA GLN A 83 14.95 8.89 6.15
C GLN A 83 14.37 7.50 5.96
N VAL A 84 13.15 7.40 5.42
CA VAL A 84 12.52 6.11 5.13
C VAL A 84 13.36 5.31 4.14
N ARG A 85 13.84 5.93 3.08
CA ARG A 85 14.70 5.27 2.06
C ARG A 85 15.99 4.73 2.66
N ARG A 86 16.67 5.51 3.49
CA ARG A 86 17.92 5.08 4.15
C ARG A 86 17.70 3.85 5.02
N PHE A 87 16.64 3.85 5.80
CA PHE A 87 16.32 2.70 6.66
C PHE A 87 15.90 1.47 5.84
N ALA A 88 15.05 1.65 4.84
CA ALA A 88 14.64 0.57 3.94
C ALA A 88 15.84 -0.04 3.18
N GLN A 89 16.80 0.80 2.77
CA GLN A 89 18.03 0.32 2.13
C GLN A 89 18.86 -0.54 3.09
N ALA A 90 19.05 -0.10 4.34
CA ALA A 90 19.75 -0.88 5.34
C ALA A 90 19.06 -2.23 5.63
N GLN A 91 17.71 -2.24 5.66
CA GLN A 91 16.95 -3.48 5.80
C GLN A 91 17.17 -4.41 4.59
N ARG A 92 17.08 -3.88 3.37
CA ARG A 92 17.35 -4.66 2.16
C ARG A 92 18.75 -5.25 2.15
N ASP A 93 19.74 -4.46 2.52
CA ASP A 93 21.14 -4.90 2.52
C ASP A 93 21.42 -5.99 3.58
N SER A 94 20.54 -6.13 4.57
CA SER A 94 20.57 -7.22 5.56
C SER A 94 19.93 -8.53 5.08
N LEU A 95 19.21 -8.51 3.96
CA LEU A 95 18.59 -9.70 3.37
C LEU A 95 19.64 -10.47 2.55
N VAL A 96 20.09 -11.57 3.11
CA VAL A 96 21.10 -12.45 2.48
C VAL A 96 20.47 -13.80 2.17
N ASP A 97 20.68 -14.30 0.96
CA ASP A 97 20.32 -15.67 0.62
C ASP A 97 21.18 -16.65 1.43
N ILE A 98 20.58 -17.70 1.91
CA ILE A 98 21.24 -18.72 2.74
C ILE A 98 21.14 -20.05 2.01
N GLU A 99 22.27 -20.77 1.92
CA GLU A 99 22.32 -22.16 1.48
C GLU A 99 23.29 -22.91 2.38
N VAL A 100 22.82 -24.02 2.96
CA VAL A 100 23.58 -24.83 3.91
C VAL A 100 23.43 -26.30 3.56
N GLU A 101 24.53 -27.01 3.46
CA GLU A 101 24.53 -28.47 3.40
C GLU A 101 24.32 -29.01 4.83
N THR A 102 23.16 -29.62 5.10
CA THR A 102 22.79 -30.13 6.42
C THR A 102 23.17 -31.60 6.64
N LEU A 103 23.23 -32.36 5.55
CA LEU A 103 23.75 -33.73 5.45
C LEU A 103 24.45 -33.86 4.10
N PRO A 104 25.38 -34.81 3.91
CA PRO A 104 26.04 -35.01 2.63
C PRO A 104 25.04 -35.13 1.48
N GLY A 105 25.09 -34.18 0.53
CA GLY A 105 24.20 -34.09 -0.62
C GLY A 105 22.83 -33.47 -0.34
N VAL A 106 22.53 -33.00 0.88
CA VAL A 106 21.26 -32.35 1.24
C VAL A 106 21.48 -30.86 1.51
N PHE A 107 21.04 -30.03 0.57
CA PHE A 107 21.14 -28.58 0.64
C PHE A 107 19.77 -27.98 1.01
N LEU A 108 19.75 -27.14 2.04
CA LEU A 108 18.60 -26.35 2.45
C LEU A 108 18.94 -24.87 2.31
N GLY A 109 17.98 -24.09 1.80
CA GLY A 109 18.23 -22.67 1.56
C GLY A 109 17.00 -21.78 1.70
N GLN A 110 17.25 -20.51 1.80
CA GLN A 110 16.28 -19.44 1.75
C GLN A 110 16.72 -18.43 0.68
N LYS A 111 15.82 -18.11 -0.21
CA LYS A 111 16.05 -17.14 -1.28
C LYS A 111 15.07 -15.99 -1.20
N HIS A 112 15.57 -14.76 -1.34
CA HIS A 112 14.75 -13.56 -1.39
C HIS A 112 14.35 -13.29 -2.83
N VAL A 113 13.05 -13.48 -3.14
CA VAL A 113 12.52 -13.26 -4.48
C VAL A 113 11.71 -11.95 -4.49
N PRO A 114 12.18 -10.92 -5.20
CA PRO A 114 11.44 -9.68 -5.33
C PRO A 114 10.19 -9.86 -6.19
N VAL A 115 9.16 -9.06 -5.90
CA VAL A 115 7.93 -9.02 -6.70
C VAL A 115 8.07 -8.00 -7.84
N GLN A 116 7.35 -8.23 -8.94
CA GLN A 116 7.39 -7.34 -10.11
C GLN A 116 6.58 -6.05 -9.90
N ALA A 117 5.51 -6.14 -9.14
CA ALA A 117 4.64 -5.01 -8.84
C ALA A 117 4.03 -5.14 -7.45
N ALA A 118 3.81 -4.01 -6.80
CA ALA A 118 3.14 -3.93 -5.51
C ALA A 118 2.13 -2.78 -5.52
N GLY A 119 0.93 -3.04 -4.98
CA GLY A 119 -0.05 -2.00 -4.70
C GLY A 119 0.10 -1.49 -3.27
N ALA A 120 0.10 -0.17 -3.10
CA ALA A 120 0.10 0.46 -1.79
C ALA A 120 -1.30 1.03 -1.50
N TYR A 121 -1.96 0.47 -0.50
CA TYR A 121 -3.21 1.05 0.01
C TYR A 121 -2.88 2.09 1.08
N ILE A 122 -3.30 3.33 0.85
CA ILE A 122 -3.13 4.43 1.78
C ILE A 122 -4.50 4.74 2.39
N PRO A 123 -4.72 4.41 3.67
CA PRO A 123 -5.99 4.70 4.30
C PRO A 123 -6.22 6.22 4.37
N GLY A 124 -7.40 6.63 3.96
CA GLY A 124 -7.89 8.01 3.97
C GLY A 124 -9.09 8.14 4.91
N GLY A 125 -10.11 8.84 4.45
CA GLY A 125 -11.36 9.05 5.18
C GLY A 125 -11.26 10.22 6.15
N LYS A 126 -11.34 9.98 7.44
CA LYS A 126 -11.45 11.06 8.44
C LYS A 126 -10.20 11.96 8.51
N TYR A 127 -9.01 11.38 8.25
CA TYR A 127 -7.72 12.09 8.23
C TYR A 127 -6.82 11.49 7.16
N PRO A 128 -6.10 12.32 6.38
CA PRO A 128 -5.10 11.83 5.43
C PRO A 128 -3.89 11.27 6.18
N LEU A 129 -3.58 9.99 5.95
CA LEU A 129 -2.43 9.32 6.55
C LEU A 129 -1.19 9.44 5.65
N THR A 130 -0.68 10.65 5.49
CA THR A 130 0.47 10.96 4.62
C THR A 130 1.72 10.16 4.95
N ALA A 131 1.98 9.90 6.23
CA ALA A 131 3.10 9.06 6.66
C ALA A 131 3.01 7.63 6.10
N SER A 132 1.79 7.07 6.00
CA SER A 132 1.59 5.73 5.42
C SER A 132 1.99 5.67 3.95
N ALA A 133 1.77 6.75 3.18
CA ALA A 133 2.21 6.83 1.79
C ALA A 133 3.74 6.71 1.68
N HIS A 134 4.48 7.50 2.47
CA HIS A 134 5.94 7.45 2.45
C HIS A 134 6.47 6.09 2.89
N MET A 135 5.94 5.54 3.98
CA MET A 135 6.41 4.27 4.54
C MET A 135 6.13 3.08 3.61
N THR A 136 4.97 3.01 2.99
CA THR A 136 4.59 1.88 2.13
C THR A 136 5.25 1.96 0.76
N ILE A 137 5.14 3.10 0.07
CA ILE A 137 5.61 3.23 -1.32
C ILE A 137 7.14 3.19 -1.38
N ILE A 138 7.83 3.93 -0.51
CA ILE A 138 9.29 3.99 -0.55
C ILE A 138 9.90 2.65 -0.16
N THR A 139 9.38 2.00 0.88
CA THR A 139 9.84 0.68 1.30
C THR A 139 9.61 -0.35 0.20
N ALA A 140 8.44 -0.35 -0.44
CA ALA A 140 8.17 -1.23 -1.57
C ALA A 140 9.16 -1.01 -2.73
N LYS A 141 9.43 0.25 -3.09
CA LYS A 141 10.40 0.59 -4.15
C LYS A 141 11.83 0.15 -3.82
N VAL A 142 12.24 0.21 -2.57
CA VAL A 142 13.59 -0.16 -2.15
C VAL A 142 13.75 -1.66 -1.97
N CYS A 143 12.79 -2.32 -1.32
CA CYS A 143 12.96 -3.69 -0.83
C CYS A 143 12.32 -4.75 -1.72
N LEU A 144 11.21 -4.44 -2.40
CA LEU A 144 10.34 -5.45 -3.00
C LEU A 144 10.33 -5.44 -4.53
N LEU A 145 10.76 -4.35 -5.17
CA LEU A 145 10.66 -4.24 -6.62
C LEU A 145 12.02 -4.42 -7.28
N TYR A 146 12.09 -5.29 -8.27
CA TYR A 146 13.15 -5.30 -9.26
C TYR A 146 13.07 -3.96 -10.00
N THR A 147 14.06 -3.08 -9.77
CA THR A 147 14.16 -1.80 -10.47
C THR A 147 12.82 -1.28 -10.94
N SER A 148 12.02 -0.77 -10.00
CA SER A 148 10.79 -0.10 -10.40
C SER A 148 11.20 1.19 -11.12
N PRO A 149 10.84 1.34 -12.39
CA PRO A 149 10.89 2.65 -13.01
C PRO A 149 10.12 3.63 -12.13
N SER A 150 10.62 4.84 -12.05
CA SER A 150 9.90 5.99 -11.46
C SER A 150 8.49 6.06 -12.07
N PRO A 151 7.48 6.69 -11.44
CA PRO A 151 6.22 6.99 -12.12
C PRO A 151 6.37 7.68 -13.48
N ARG A 152 7.54 8.27 -13.76
CA ARG A 152 7.92 8.76 -15.09
C ARG A 152 8.27 7.64 -16.07
N ASP A 153 8.58 6.44 -15.59
CA ASP A 153 8.99 5.29 -16.41
C ASP A 153 7.83 4.29 -16.62
N VAL A 154 6.60 4.64 -16.25
CA VAL A 154 5.40 3.79 -16.34
C VAL A 154 4.91 3.61 -17.80
N GLU A 155 5.52 4.26 -18.78
CA GLU A 155 5.18 4.00 -20.17
C GLU A 155 5.53 2.58 -20.65
N GLU A 156 6.40 1.85 -19.94
CA GLU A 156 6.82 0.49 -20.33
C GLU A 156 6.22 -0.65 -19.50
N SER A 157 5.50 -0.41 -18.43
CA SER A 157 4.84 -1.51 -17.71
C SER A 157 3.46 -1.83 -18.28
N ARG A 158 3.41 -2.15 -19.57
CA ARG A 158 2.30 -2.94 -20.11
C ARG A 158 2.47 -4.36 -19.59
N MET A 159 1.56 -4.79 -18.75
CA MET A 159 1.45 -6.21 -18.43
C MET A 159 1.27 -6.97 -19.76
N PRO A 160 2.04 -8.03 -20.02
CA PRO A 160 1.73 -8.90 -21.13
C PRO A 160 0.34 -9.46 -20.87
N SER A 161 -0.59 -9.26 -21.79
CA SER A 161 -1.86 -9.95 -21.76
C SER A 161 -1.56 -11.44 -21.79
N SER A 162 -1.94 -12.13 -20.74
CA SER A 162 -1.91 -13.60 -20.71
C SER A 162 -2.73 -14.15 -21.87
N ALA A 163 -2.04 -14.80 -22.78
CA ALA A 163 -2.68 -15.74 -23.70
C ALA A 163 -3.11 -16.98 -22.92
#